data_d4e43596e774dd46456cf7042528f43f
#
_entry.id   d4e43596e774dd46456cf7042528f43f
#
_cell.length_a   1.000
_cell.length_b   1.000
_cell.length_c   1.000
_cell.angle_alpha   90.00
_cell.angle_beta   90.00
_cell.angle_gamma   90.00
#
_symmetry.space_group_name_H-M   'P 1'
#
loop_
_entity.id
_entity.type
_entity.pdbx_description
1 polymer ?
#
loop_
_entity_poly.entity_id
_entity_poly.type
_entity_poly.pdbx_seq_one_letter_code
_entity_poly.pdbx_strand_id
1 'polypeptide(L)'
;MRVFLLGGAGMVGQATAERLAANAAVSEITIAGRDPEKANRAASAIGEKANSVKAEATDEKQIARLVRGYDLFINTSGPDYVVQIPVVKAAIRAGVNYCDVSCDGPAAEKVLKLNTKARAAGMTAIIGIGWAPGLDNLMMAHAVKQLDEAESVLACLIWPLTELAKGDANKVAADLRDHAQFSASWETGMREFSGPCKIYRDGKWMVVDPFKNGVSLSHPKIGPFTAYPACGPEPITLPRNVRGVKSVSLLLSFHPPQMNELARQLAIQIKAEKMTTKEAALSFIETAGSDRNRWLSTTTEVPEDWPYLVIAQGVKNGHQVRYTLDASPDWLSTGGPLYTAGMMLLNGRIKEQGIFPPEACLDPLPFMQEVASNVPGRPKEKRLFDERLERLE
;
A
#
# COMPACT_ATOMS: atom_id res chain seq x y z
N MET A 1 10.99 -21.14 11.94
CA MET A 1 9.85 -20.92 11.01
C MET A 1 10.40 -20.63 9.63
N ARG A 2 9.75 -21.17 8.60
CA ARG A 2 10.18 -21.08 7.19
C ARG A 2 9.24 -20.13 6.43
N VAL A 3 9.80 -19.12 5.76
CA VAL A 3 9.04 -18.10 5.05
C VAL A 3 9.37 -18.15 3.54
N PHE A 4 8.33 -18.22 2.71
CA PHE A 4 8.48 -18.07 1.27
C PHE A 4 8.11 -16.63 0.87
N LEU A 5 9.02 -15.93 0.22
CA LEU A 5 8.89 -14.52 -0.14
C LEU A 5 8.94 -14.35 -1.66
N LEU A 6 7.77 -14.29 -2.29
CA LEU A 6 7.63 -14.03 -3.73
C LEU A 6 7.81 -12.54 -4.00
N GLY A 7 8.66 -12.21 -4.98
CA GLY A 7 9.06 -10.82 -5.23
C GLY A 7 10.13 -10.30 -4.27
N GLY A 8 10.76 -11.19 -3.49
CA GLY A 8 11.71 -10.84 -2.44
C GLY A 8 12.97 -10.10 -2.88
N ALA A 9 13.27 -10.09 -4.19
CA ALA A 9 14.36 -9.31 -4.76
C ALA A 9 13.97 -7.87 -5.15
N GLY A 10 12.70 -7.47 -4.99
CA GLY A 10 12.23 -6.09 -5.16
C GLY A 10 12.48 -5.26 -3.90
N MET A 11 12.29 -3.94 -4.00
CA MET A 11 12.53 -2.98 -2.91
C MET A 11 11.77 -3.35 -1.62
N VAL A 12 10.46 -3.57 -1.71
CA VAL A 12 9.63 -3.97 -0.55
C VAL A 12 10.02 -5.36 -0.05
N GLY A 13 10.30 -6.28 -0.97
CA GLY A 13 10.71 -7.65 -0.65
C GLY A 13 12.02 -7.69 0.12
N GLN A 14 13.05 -6.95 -0.30
CA GLN A 14 14.34 -6.87 0.39
C GLN A 14 14.18 -6.28 1.79
N ALA A 15 13.46 -5.16 1.92
CA ALA A 15 13.19 -4.54 3.22
C ALA A 15 12.42 -5.46 4.19
N THR A 16 11.58 -6.36 3.65
CA THR A 16 10.87 -7.38 4.43
C THR A 16 11.81 -8.54 4.80
N ALA A 17 12.62 -9.01 3.84
CA ALA A 17 13.57 -10.10 4.04
C ALA A 17 14.62 -9.77 5.12
N GLU A 18 15.15 -8.56 5.12
CA GLU A 18 16.09 -8.08 6.14
C GLU A 18 15.51 -8.16 7.55
N ARG A 19 14.26 -7.71 7.73
CA ARG A 19 13.56 -7.79 9.03
C ARG A 19 13.30 -9.23 9.45
N LEU A 20 12.90 -10.10 8.51
CA LEU A 20 12.69 -11.52 8.76
C LEU A 20 14.02 -12.21 9.15
N ALA A 21 15.12 -11.90 8.48
CA ALA A 21 16.43 -12.47 8.77
C ALA A 21 16.97 -12.08 10.15
N ALA A 22 16.70 -10.83 10.56
CA ALA A 22 17.06 -10.35 11.90
C ALA A 22 16.27 -11.03 13.02
N ASN A 23 15.14 -11.68 12.72
CA ASN A 23 14.31 -12.36 13.70
C ASN A 23 14.84 -13.78 13.97
N ALA A 24 15.15 -14.09 15.23
CA ALA A 24 15.69 -15.40 15.63
C ALA A 24 14.69 -16.56 15.40
N ALA A 25 13.39 -16.29 15.42
CA ALA A 25 12.36 -17.29 15.19
C ALA A 25 12.23 -17.72 13.70
N VAL A 26 12.77 -16.93 12.79
CA VAL A 26 12.82 -17.27 11.35
C VAL A 26 14.11 -18.04 11.08
N SER A 27 13.97 -19.29 10.66
CA SER A 27 15.10 -20.19 10.38
C SER A 27 15.46 -20.24 8.89
N GLU A 28 14.49 -19.96 8.00
CA GLU A 28 14.69 -20.03 6.54
C GLU A 28 13.82 -19.01 5.82
N ILE A 29 14.41 -18.35 4.82
CA ILE A 29 13.71 -17.42 3.91
C ILE A 29 14.02 -17.85 2.48
N THR A 30 13.00 -18.17 1.68
CA THR A 30 13.18 -18.43 0.25
C THR A 30 12.78 -17.22 -0.56
N ILE A 31 13.74 -16.57 -1.18
CA ILE A 31 13.56 -15.45 -2.10
C ILE A 31 13.15 -15.98 -3.46
N ALA A 32 11.93 -15.67 -3.90
CA ALA A 32 11.40 -16.19 -5.14
C ALA A 32 11.09 -15.07 -6.15
N GLY A 33 11.34 -15.33 -7.42
CA GLY A 33 11.07 -14.39 -8.50
C GLY A 33 11.35 -14.96 -9.89
N ARG A 34 10.96 -14.20 -10.94
CA ARG A 34 11.12 -14.62 -12.34
C ARG A 34 12.58 -14.67 -12.78
N ASP A 35 13.40 -13.76 -12.27
CA ASP A 35 14.82 -13.66 -12.54
C ASP A 35 15.60 -14.39 -11.44
N PRO A 36 16.19 -15.57 -11.74
CA PRO A 36 16.90 -16.37 -10.75
C PRO A 36 18.21 -15.71 -10.29
N GLU A 37 18.88 -14.93 -11.13
CA GLU A 37 20.13 -14.26 -10.75
C GLU A 37 19.85 -13.13 -9.77
N LYS A 38 18.79 -12.34 -10.02
CA LYS A 38 18.34 -11.27 -9.12
C LYS A 38 17.90 -11.86 -7.78
N ALA A 39 17.15 -12.96 -7.79
CA ALA A 39 16.74 -13.66 -6.58
C ALA A 39 17.95 -14.20 -5.79
N ASN A 40 18.94 -14.77 -6.49
CA ASN A 40 20.16 -15.29 -5.86
C ASN A 40 21.01 -14.17 -5.23
N ARG A 41 21.20 -13.05 -5.94
CA ARG A 41 21.91 -11.88 -5.37
C ARG A 41 21.21 -11.37 -4.09
N ALA A 42 19.87 -11.27 -4.11
CA ALA A 42 19.12 -10.84 -2.94
C ALA A 42 19.24 -11.83 -1.78
N ALA A 43 19.17 -13.13 -2.03
CA ALA A 43 19.38 -14.16 -1.01
C ALA A 43 20.78 -14.11 -0.41
N SER A 44 21.82 -13.96 -1.26
CA SER A 44 23.21 -13.84 -0.82
C SER A 44 23.44 -12.61 0.06
N ALA A 45 22.77 -11.50 -0.23
CA ALA A 45 22.84 -10.28 0.59
C ALA A 45 22.21 -10.45 1.97
N ILE A 46 21.18 -11.29 2.10
CA ILE A 46 20.55 -11.63 3.39
C ILE A 46 21.42 -12.58 4.22
N GLY A 47 22.15 -13.48 3.58
CA GLY A 47 23.08 -14.42 4.24
C GLY A 47 22.52 -15.82 4.41
N GLU A 48 23.06 -16.55 5.40
CA GLU A 48 22.88 -18.01 5.56
C GLU A 48 21.43 -18.49 5.73
N LYS A 49 20.53 -17.63 6.24
CA LYS A 49 19.10 -17.96 6.37
C LYS A 49 18.34 -17.92 5.06
N ALA A 50 18.92 -17.37 3.99
CA ALA A 50 18.22 -17.15 2.74
C ALA A 50 18.71 -18.08 1.63
N ASN A 51 17.77 -18.59 0.88
CA ASN A 51 17.99 -19.27 -0.38
C ASN A 51 17.12 -18.65 -1.48
N SER A 52 17.32 -19.06 -2.74
CA SER A 52 16.57 -18.51 -3.86
C SER A 52 15.94 -19.60 -4.73
N VAL A 53 14.81 -19.25 -5.37
CA VAL A 53 14.15 -20.11 -6.33
C VAL A 53 13.52 -19.30 -7.46
N LYS A 54 13.59 -19.84 -8.70
CA LYS A 54 12.83 -19.27 -9.81
C LYS A 54 11.34 -19.56 -9.65
N ALA A 55 10.51 -18.52 -9.71
CA ALA A 55 9.07 -18.65 -9.58
C ALA A 55 8.35 -17.66 -10.50
N GLU A 56 7.28 -18.12 -11.17
CA GLU A 56 6.41 -17.30 -12.00
C GLU A 56 5.10 -17.06 -11.23
N ALA A 57 4.86 -15.81 -10.84
CA ALA A 57 3.70 -15.42 -10.01
C ALA A 57 2.34 -15.74 -10.66
N THR A 58 2.29 -15.80 -11.98
CA THR A 58 1.07 -16.15 -12.74
C THR A 58 0.81 -17.65 -12.85
N ASP A 59 1.81 -18.49 -12.55
CA ASP A 59 1.63 -19.96 -12.52
C ASP A 59 1.16 -20.44 -11.14
N GLU A 60 -0.15 -20.40 -10.92
CA GLU A 60 -0.81 -20.88 -9.68
C GLU A 60 -0.33 -22.28 -9.24
N LYS A 61 -0.15 -23.21 -10.20
CA LYS A 61 0.22 -24.59 -9.89
C LYS A 61 1.68 -24.70 -9.44
N GLN A 62 2.57 -23.94 -10.09
CA GLN A 62 3.98 -23.85 -9.69
C GLN A 62 4.11 -23.26 -8.29
N ILE A 63 3.50 -22.11 -8.05
CA ILE A 63 3.54 -21.44 -6.75
C ILE A 63 2.98 -22.36 -5.65
N ALA A 64 1.83 -23.00 -5.86
CA ALA A 64 1.24 -23.90 -4.87
C ALA A 64 2.15 -25.09 -4.50
N ARG A 65 2.97 -25.56 -5.44
CA ARG A 65 3.98 -26.62 -5.15
C ARG A 65 5.14 -26.05 -4.35
N LEU A 66 5.63 -24.87 -4.73
CA LEU A 66 6.79 -24.25 -4.10
C LEU A 66 6.53 -23.84 -2.65
N VAL A 67 5.33 -23.30 -2.35
CA VAL A 67 5.01 -22.82 -0.99
C VAL A 67 4.57 -23.90 -0.02
N ARG A 68 4.36 -25.14 -0.49
CA ARG A 68 3.92 -26.23 0.38
C ARG A 68 4.95 -26.55 1.44
N GLY A 69 4.50 -26.58 2.71
CA GLY A 69 5.34 -26.88 3.86
C GLY A 69 6.11 -25.67 4.40
N TYR A 70 5.85 -24.46 3.87
CA TYR A 70 6.25 -23.23 4.52
C TYR A 70 5.22 -22.82 5.59
N ASP A 71 5.68 -22.12 6.62
CA ASP A 71 4.82 -21.62 7.69
C ASP A 71 4.10 -20.34 7.28
N LEU A 72 4.70 -19.57 6.35
CA LEU A 72 4.16 -18.31 5.83
C LEU A 72 4.56 -18.09 4.38
N PHE A 73 3.61 -17.63 3.59
CA PHE A 73 3.82 -17.16 2.23
C PHE A 73 3.57 -15.65 2.15
N ILE A 74 4.59 -14.89 1.80
CA ILE A 74 4.53 -13.44 1.60
C ILE A 74 4.65 -13.14 0.11
N ASN A 75 3.78 -12.25 -0.41
CA ASN A 75 3.87 -11.79 -1.79
C ASN A 75 4.12 -10.29 -1.87
N THR A 76 5.23 -9.93 -2.49
CA THR A 76 5.61 -8.56 -2.87
C THR A 76 5.86 -8.43 -4.37
N SER A 77 5.40 -9.42 -5.15
CA SER A 77 5.48 -9.39 -6.60
C SER A 77 4.34 -8.57 -7.21
N GLY A 78 4.57 -8.01 -8.38
CA GLY A 78 3.59 -7.23 -9.13
C GLY A 78 3.74 -7.40 -10.64
N PRO A 79 2.87 -6.72 -11.42
CA PRO A 79 1.82 -5.80 -10.98
C PRO A 79 0.61 -6.52 -10.38
N ASP A 80 0.02 -5.93 -9.35
CA ASP A 80 -0.99 -6.55 -8.46
C ASP A 80 -2.22 -7.07 -9.21
N TYR A 81 -2.73 -6.28 -10.15
CA TYR A 81 -3.91 -6.64 -10.95
C TYR A 81 -3.72 -7.90 -11.82
N VAL A 82 -2.47 -8.32 -12.02
CA VAL A 82 -2.11 -9.55 -12.74
C VAL A 82 -1.88 -10.71 -11.78
N VAL A 83 -1.11 -10.49 -10.70
CA VAL A 83 -0.54 -11.58 -9.90
C VAL A 83 -1.34 -11.91 -8.65
N GLN A 84 -2.10 -10.99 -8.04
CA GLN A 84 -2.72 -11.22 -6.74
C GLN A 84 -3.66 -12.43 -6.73
N ILE A 85 -4.54 -12.53 -7.73
CA ILE A 85 -5.53 -13.62 -7.78
C ILE A 85 -4.89 -15.01 -7.91
N PRO A 86 -3.97 -15.28 -8.89
CA PRO A 86 -3.33 -16.58 -8.98
C PRO A 86 -2.48 -16.92 -7.75
N VAL A 87 -1.80 -15.93 -7.15
CA VAL A 87 -0.97 -16.14 -5.96
C VAL A 87 -1.81 -16.50 -4.74
N VAL A 88 -2.92 -15.80 -4.47
CA VAL A 88 -3.84 -16.15 -3.37
C VAL A 88 -4.47 -17.53 -3.59
N LYS A 89 -4.85 -17.87 -4.82
CA LYS A 89 -5.33 -19.23 -5.14
C LYS A 89 -4.28 -20.30 -4.87
N ALA A 90 -3.01 -20.01 -5.15
CA ALA A 90 -1.90 -20.91 -4.85
C ALA A 90 -1.74 -21.12 -3.33
N ALA A 91 -1.83 -20.05 -2.54
CA ALA A 91 -1.81 -20.11 -1.08
C ALA A 91 -2.96 -20.98 -0.53
N ILE A 92 -4.19 -20.78 -1.03
CA ILE A 92 -5.37 -21.59 -0.67
C ILE A 92 -5.13 -23.07 -1.01
N ARG A 93 -4.64 -23.37 -2.22
CA ARG A 93 -4.36 -24.74 -2.67
C ARG A 93 -3.30 -25.43 -1.82
N ALA A 94 -2.33 -24.68 -1.31
CA ALA A 94 -1.28 -25.21 -0.45
C ALA A 94 -1.67 -25.27 1.03
N GLY A 95 -2.71 -24.56 1.47
CA GLY A 95 -3.11 -24.42 2.85
C GLY A 95 -2.12 -23.65 3.71
N VAL A 96 -1.44 -22.65 3.12
CA VAL A 96 -0.38 -21.87 3.78
C VAL A 96 -0.87 -20.46 4.11
N ASN A 97 -0.61 -19.98 5.32
CA ASN A 97 -0.93 -18.61 5.71
C ASN A 97 -0.24 -17.60 4.79
N TYR A 98 -0.92 -16.50 4.52
CA TYR A 98 -0.54 -15.58 3.45
C TYR A 98 -0.65 -14.11 3.86
N CYS A 99 0.26 -13.26 3.37
CA CYS A 99 0.07 -11.81 3.35
C CYS A 99 0.68 -11.17 2.10
N ASP A 100 0.08 -10.05 1.67
CA ASP A 100 0.57 -9.26 0.53
C ASP A 100 0.43 -7.76 0.76
N VAL A 101 1.01 -6.98 -0.16
CA VAL A 101 0.97 -5.51 -0.20
C VAL A 101 0.13 -4.99 -1.37
N SER A 102 -0.73 -5.82 -1.94
CA SER A 102 -1.47 -5.50 -3.16
C SER A 102 -2.41 -4.32 -2.97
N CYS A 103 -2.37 -3.36 -3.90
CA CYS A 103 -3.15 -2.11 -3.84
C CYS A 103 -4.23 -1.99 -4.94
N ASP A 104 -4.38 -2.96 -5.85
CA ASP A 104 -5.44 -2.93 -6.86
C ASP A 104 -6.82 -3.27 -6.26
N GLY A 105 -7.69 -2.27 -6.13
CA GLY A 105 -9.03 -2.45 -5.55
C GLY A 105 -9.89 -3.51 -6.24
N PRO A 106 -10.00 -3.53 -7.58
CA PRO A 106 -10.71 -4.58 -8.32
C PRO A 106 -10.17 -6.00 -8.09
N ALA A 107 -8.85 -6.18 -7.95
CA ALA A 107 -8.26 -7.47 -7.62
C ALA A 107 -8.59 -7.89 -6.18
N ALA A 108 -8.46 -6.97 -5.22
CA ALA A 108 -8.84 -7.20 -3.83
C ALA A 108 -10.31 -7.62 -3.70
N GLU A 109 -11.24 -6.96 -4.41
CA GLU A 109 -12.66 -7.33 -4.39
C GLU A 109 -12.90 -8.77 -4.91
N LYS A 110 -12.13 -9.21 -5.92
CA LYS A 110 -12.21 -10.59 -6.44
C LYS A 110 -11.61 -11.60 -5.46
N VAL A 111 -10.50 -11.24 -4.83
CA VAL A 111 -9.81 -12.09 -3.84
C VAL A 111 -10.67 -12.31 -2.60
N LEU A 112 -11.35 -11.28 -2.10
CA LEU A 112 -12.29 -11.42 -0.98
C LEU A 112 -13.41 -12.42 -1.23
N LYS A 113 -13.83 -12.65 -2.49
CA LYS A 113 -14.82 -13.69 -2.85
C LYS A 113 -14.29 -15.11 -2.65
N LEU A 114 -12.97 -15.29 -2.48
CA LEU A 114 -12.35 -16.58 -2.20
C LEU A 114 -12.36 -16.94 -0.70
N ASN A 115 -12.90 -16.09 0.17
CA ASN A 115 -12.88 -16.25 1.63
C ASN A 115 -13.37 -17.63 2.10
N THR A 116 -14.48 -18.15 1.56
CA THR A 116 -15.00 -19.47 1.92
C THR A 116 -14.01 -20.59 1.58
N LYS A 117 -13.28 -20.45 0.44
CA LYS A 117 -12.27 -21.44 0.04
C LYS A 117 -11.05 -21.39 0.97
N ALA A 118 -10.63 -20.21 1.39
CA ALA A 118 -9.53 -20.03 2.34
C ALA A 118 -9.88 -20.65 3.71
N ARG A 119 -11.10 -20.41 4.20
CA ARG A 119 -11.61 -21.06 5.43
C ARG A 119 -11.60 -22.58 5.33
N ALA A 120 -12.09 -23.12 4.22
CA ALA A 120 -12.10 -24.56 3.99
C ALA A 120 -10.68 -25.17 3.91
N ALA A 121 -9.69 -24.39 3.49
CA ALA A 121 -8.28 -24.77 3.48
C ALA A 121 -7.58 -24.61 4.84
N GLY A 122 -8.26 -24.07 5.86
CA GLY A 122 -7.73 -23.86 7.20
C GLY A 122 -6.66 -22.77 7.28
N MET A 123 -6.61 -21.84 6.30
CA MET A 123 -5.58 -20.80 6.22
C MET A 123 -6.11 -19.40 6.51
N THR A 124 -5.22 -18.52 6.92
CA THR A 124 -5.47 -17.09 7.10
C THR A 124 -4.68 -16.29 6.08
N ALA A 125 -5.34 -15.37 5.39
CA ALA A 125 -4.71 -14.41 4.49
C ALA A 125 -4.99 -12.97 4.92
N ILE A 126 -3.97 -12.13 4.98
CA ILE A 126 -4.11 -10.68 5.12
C ILE A 126 -3.70 -10.05 3.80
N ILE A 127 -4.63 -9.41 3.13
CA ILE A 127 -4.39 -8.77 1.83
C ILE A 127 -4.25 -7.26 1.98
N GLY A 128 -3.32 -6.67 1.24
CA GLY A 128 -3.11 -5.23 1.25
C GLY A 128 -2.58 -4.72 2.59
N ILE A 129 -1.53 -5.36 3.15
CA ILE A 129 -0.91 -4.93 4.42
C ILE A 129 0.44 -4.28 4.17
N GLY A 130 0.39 -3.08 3.61
CA GLY A 130 1.52 -2.19 3.39
C GLY A 130 1.35 -0.85 4.08
N TRP A 131 1.85 0.20 3.46
CA TRP A 131 1.59 1.57 3.89
C TRP A 131 0.20 2.03 3.41
N ALA A 132 -0.04 2.01 2.11
CA ALA A 132 -1.31 2.28 1.44
C ALA A 132 -1.48 1.26 0.29
N PRO A 133 -2.38 0.28 0.44
CA PRO A 133 -3.22 -0.06 1.59
C PRO A 133 -2.45 -0.65 2.78
N GLY A 134 -3.11 -0.62 3.93
CA GLY A 134 -2.64 -1.27 5.15
C GLY A 134 -2.67 -0.34 6.35
N LEU A 135 -1.60 0.44 6.55
CA LEU A 135 -1.58 1.41 7.65
C LEU A 135 -2.66 2.48 7.51
N ASP A 136 -2.97 2.90 6.30
CA ASP A 136 -4.04 3.86 6.05
C ASP A 136 -5.43 3.31 6.38
N ASN A 137 -5.72 2.05 6.06
CA ASN A 137 -6.94 1.37 6.50
C ASN A 137 -7.08 1.44 8.03
N LEU A 138 -5.97 1.15 8.74
CA LEU A 138 -5.94 1.14 10.19
C LEU A 138 -6.02 2.57 10.77
N MET A 139 -5.36 3.55 10.15
CA MET A 139 -5.49 4.95 10.53
C MET A 139 -6.92 5.47 10.33
N MET A 140 -7.56 5.13 9.19
CA MET A 140 -8.97 5.48 8.96
C MET A 140 -9.90 4.80 9.97
N ALA A 141 -9.69 3.51 10.26
CA ALA A 141 -10.47 2.80 11.26
C ALA A 141 -10.26 3.38 12.67
N HIS A 142 -9.03 3.81 13.00
CA HIS A 142 -8.73 4.51 14.25
C HIS A 142 -9.43 5.86 14.31
N ALA A 143 -9.37 6.66 13.25
CA ALA A 143 -10.01 7.97 13.19
C ALA A 143 -11.54 7.89 13.37
N VAL A 144 -12.18 6.91 12.74
CA VAL A 144 -13.61 6.65 12.89
C VAL A 144 -13.97 6.32 14.35
N LYS A 145 -13.15 5.56 15.06
CA LYS A 145 -13.35 5.23 16.48
C LYS A 145 -13.27 6.44 17.43
N GLN A 146 -12.72 7.57 16.96
CA GLN A 146 -12.68 8.82 17.77
C GLN A 146 -14.03 9.56 17.79
N LEU A 147 -14.96 9.20 16.93
CA LEU A 147 -16.28 9.82 16.77
C LEU A 147 -17.37 8.95 17.37
N ASP A 148 -18.45 9.57 17.85
CA ASP A 148 -19.64 8.84 18.32
C ASP A 148 -20.44 8.30 17.12
N GLU A 149 -20.53 9.12 16.04
CA GLU A 149 -21.10 8.75 14.76
C GLU A 149 -20.19 9.25 13.64
N ALA A 150 -19.68 8.35 12.81
CA ALA A 150 -18.85 8.70 11.67
C ALA A 150 -19.69 8.83 10.39
N GLU A 151 -19.65 9.98 9.76
CA GLU A 151 -20.30 10.20 8.46
C GLU A 151 -19.35 9.90 7.30
N SER A 152 -18.13 10.39 7.40
CA SER A 152 -17.13 10.17 6.34
C SER A 152 -15.74 9.96 6.91
N VAL A 153 -14.93 9.21 6.17
CA VAL A 153 -13.50 9.11 6.41
C VAL A 153 -12.76 9.10 5.05
N LEU A 154 -11.67 9.82 5.00
CA LEU A 154 -10.77 9.79 3.85
C LEU A 154 -9.32 9.65 4.31
N ALA A 155 -8.53 8.99 3.49
CA ALA A 155 -7.08 9.04 3.54
C ALA A 155 -6.57 9.78 2.31
N CYS A 156 -5.53 10.59 2.45
CA CYS A 156 -4.90 11.33 1.38
C CYS A 156 -3.39 11.14 1.41
N LEU A 157 -2.88 10.45 0.42
CA LEU A 157 -1.45 10.36 0.15
C LEU A 157 -1.04 11.56 -0.68
N ILE A 158 -0.08 12.35 -0.17
CA ILE A 158 0.51 13.45 -0.91
C ILE A 158 1.90 13.02 -1.33
N TRP A 159 2.09 12.79 -2.63
CA TRP A 159 3.35 12.29 -3.15
C TRP A 159 4.28 13.45 -3.51
N PRO A 160 5.30 13.76 -2.68
CA PRO A 160 6.28 14.77 -3.02
C PRO A 160 7.25 14.22 -4.05
N LEU A 161 7.55 15.02 -5.07
CA LEU A 161 8.58 14.66 -6.05
C LEU A 161 10.02 14.93 -5.55
N THR A 162 10.19 15.16 -4.27
CA THR A 162 11.49 15.38 -3.63
C THR A 162 12.46 14.24 -3.81
N GLU A 163 11.98 12.98 -3.84
CA GLU A 163 12.86 11.84 -4.09
C GLU A 163 13.40 11.84 -5.52
N LEU A 164 12.56 12.21 -6.49
CA LEU A 164 13.01 12.46 -7.86
C LEU A 164 13.88 13.71 -7.95
N ALA A 165 13.69 14.65 -7.04
CA ALA A 165 14.43 15.91 -7.00
C ALA A 165 15.77 15.83 -6.26
N LYS A 166 15.95 14.92 -5.31
CA LYS A 166 17.23 14.71 -4.58
C LYS A 166 18.21 13.83 -5.36
N GLY A 167 17.75 13.03 -6.32
CA GLY A 167 18.58 12.21 -7.20
C GLY A 167 18.89 12.88 -8.53
N ASP A 168 19.87 12.35 -9.24
CA ASP A 168 20.01 12.61 -10.66
C ASP A 168 18.81 11.93 -11.37
N ALA A 169 17.83 12.73 -11.75
CA ALA A 169 16.59 12.23 -12.33
C ALA A 169 16.83 11.46 -13.65
N ASN A 170 17.88 11.81 -14.39
CA ASN A 170 18.29 11.05 -15.57
C ASN A 170 18.83 9.67 -15.18
N LYS A 171 19.54 9.58 -14.06
CA LYS A 171 20.02 8.29 -13.53
C LYS A 171 18.86 7.45 -13.00
N VAL A 172 17.92 8.05 -12.25
CA VAL A 172 16.71 7.35 -11.79
C VAL A 172 15.88 6.87 -12.98
N ALA A 173 15.70 7.69 -14.01
CA ALA A 173 15.00 7.29 -15.23
C ALA A 173 15.75 6.20 -16.01
N ALA A 174 17.08 6.25 -16.07
CA ALA A 174 17.89 5.20 -16.70
C ALA A 174 17.83 3.88 -15.93
N ASP A 175 17.98 3.91 -14.61
CA ASP A 175 17.88 2.75 -13.74
C ASP A 175 16.46 2.10 -13.79
N LEU A 176 15.43 2.92 -13.98
CA LEU A 176 14.05 2.47 -14.14
C LEU A 176 13.81 1.86 -15.54
N ARG A 177 14.44 2.39 -16.60
CA ARG A 177 14.38 1.83 -17.96
C ARG A 177 15.05 0.46 -18.04
N ASP A 178 16.19 0.27 -17.39
CA ASP A 178 16.92 -1.00 -17.34
C ASP A 178 16.19 -2.11 -16.55
N HIS A 179 14.94 -1.87 -16.16
CA HIS A 179 14.07 -2.79 -15.42
C HIS A 179 14.61 -3.29 -14.08
N ALA A 180 15.83 -2.92 -13.69
CA ALA A 180 16.42 -3.40 -12.45
C ALA A 180 15.76 -2.79 -11.20
N GLN A 181 15.24 -1.58 -11.33
CA GLN A 181 14.63 -0.82 -10.22
C GLN A 181 13.21 -0.32 -10.49
N PHE A 182 12.63 -0.57 -11.66
CA PHE A 182 11.25 -0.18 -11.94
C PHE A 182 10.31 -0.88 -10.96
N SER A 183 9.82 -0.12 -10.01
CA SER A 183 8.84 -0.63 -9.05
C SER A 183 7.49 -0.82 -9.72
N ALA A 184 6.88 -1.98 -9.56
CA ALA A 184 5.52 -2.25 -10.02
C ALA A 184 4.49 -1.24 -9.45
N SER A 185 4.81 -0.57 -8.34
CA SER A 185 3.95 0.47 -7.74
C SER A 185 3.75 1.68 -8.64
N TRP A 186 4.74 2.08 -9.44
CA TRP A 186 4.56 3.16 -10.42
C TRP A 186 3.55 2.80 -11.52
N GLU A 187 3.63 1.58 -12.02
CA GLU A 187 2.68 1.07 -13.00
C GLU A 187 1.27 0.96 -12.40
N THR A 188 1.16 0.46 -11.18
CA THR A 188 -0.11 0.39 -10.45
C THR A 188 -0.67 1.78 -10.19
N GLY A 189 0.15 2.76 -9.78
CA GLY A 189 -0.27 4.15 -9.61
C GLY A 189 -0.85 4.77 -10.90
N MET A 190 -0.22 4.55 -12.06
CA MET A 190 -0.78 5.00 -13.34
C MET A 190 -2.11 4.32 -13.66
N ARG A 191 -2.26 3.05 -13.33
CA ARG A 191 -3.52 2.32 -13.46
C ARG A 191 -4.61 2.88 -12.54
N GLU A 192 -4.28 3.20 -11.30
CA GLU A 192 -5.23 3.77 -10.32
C GLU A 192 -5.81 5.09 -10.80
N PHE A 193 -5.04 5.91 -11.50
CA PHE A 193 -5.52 7.16 -12.07
C PHE A 193 -6.22 7.01 -13.42
N SER A 194 -5.97 5.94 -14.16
CA SER A 194 -6.55 5.75 -15.50
C SER A 194 -7.81 4.89 -15.50
N GLY A 195 -8.01 4.09 -14.47
CA GLY A 195 -9.17 3.19 -14.35
C GLY A 195 -10.41 3.88 -13.79
N PRO A 196 -11.57 3.21 -13.89
CA PRO A 196 -12.76 3.59 -13.14
C PRO A 196 -12.51 3.38 -11.65
N CYS A 197 -12.62 4.43 -10.86
CA CYS A 197 -12.37 4.43 -9.43
C CYS A 197 -13.64 4.14 -8.64
N LYS A 198 -13.63 3.10 -7.80
CA LYS A 198 -14.75 2.77 -6.94
C LYS A 198 -14.58 3.48 -5.60
N ILE A 199 -15.54 4.33 -5.25
CA ILE A 199 -15.63 5.00 -3.95
C ILE A 199 -16.90 4.57 -3.23
N TYR A 200 -16.95 4.80 -1.91
CA TYR A 200 -18.15 4.61 -1.12
C TYR A 200 -18.68 5.97 -0.68
N ARG A 201 -19.90 6.33 -1.07
CA ARG A 201 -20.52 7.61 -0.76
C ARG A 201 -21.99 7.42 -0.43
N ASP A 202 -22.44 8.07 0.66
CA ASP A 202 -23.82 8.04 1.13
C ASP A 202 -24.40 6.63 1.24
N GLY A 203 -23.61 5.70 1.78
CA GLY A 203 -23.99 4.31 1.96
C GLY A 203 -23.99 3.45 0.71
N LYS A 204 -23.43 3.94 -0.41
CA LYS A 204 -23.44 3.23 -1.71
C LYS A 204 -22.08 3.25 -2.38
N TRP A 205 -21.73 2.14 -3.03
CA TRP A 205 -20.59 2.14 -3.95
C TRP A 205 -20.95 2.78 -5.26
N MET A 206 -20.09 3.67 -5.72
CA MET A 206 -20.23 4.32 -7.02
C MET A 206 -18.88 4.36 -7.74
N VAL A 207 -18.92 4.43 -9.04
CA VAL A 207 -17.73 4.51 -9.89
C VAL A 207 -17.58 5.95 -10.37
N VAL A 208 -16.41 6.51 -10.19
CA VAL A 208 -16.08 7.90 -10.57
C VAL A 208 -14.87 7.94 -11.50
N ASP A 209 -14.76 8.99 -12.27
CA ASP A 209 -13.53 9.35 -12.97
C ASP A 209 -12.63 10.11 -11.96
N PRO A 210 -11.41 9.64 -11.67
CA PRO A 210 -10.55 10.28 -10.67
C PRO A 210 -10.42 11.78 -10.87
N PHE A 211 -10.02 12.23 -12.05
CA PHE A 211 -9.70 13.64 -12.30
C PHE A 211 -10.92 14.57 -12.46
N LYS A 212 -12.15 14.03 -12.47
CA LYS A 212 -13.38 14.82 -12.46
C LYS A 212 -13.95 15.05 -11.06
N ASN A 213 -13.39 14.42 -10.05
CA ASN A 213 -13.90 14.42 -8.68
C ASN A 213 -12.83 14.88 -7.68
N GLY A 214 -12.08 15.93 -8.03
CA GLY A 214 -11.08 16.51 -7.15
C GLY A 214 -11.71 17.09 -5.87
N VAL A 215 -11.01 16.91 -4.76
CA VAL A 215 -11.38 17.40 -3.43
C VAL A 215 -10.36 18.44 -3.00
N SER A 216 -10.82 19.62 -2.63
CA SER A 216 -9.94 20.67 -2.09
C SER A 216 -9.63 20.37 -0.62
N LEU A 217 -8.37 20.26 -0.31
CA LEU A 217 -7.82 20.00 1.02
C LEU A 217 -6.77 21.05 1.35
N SER A 218 -6.38 21.11 2.61
CA SER A 218 -5.26 21.94 3.08
C SER A 218 -4.43 21.15 4.07
N HIS A 219 -3.12 21.28 3.97
CA HIS A 219 -2.17 20.68 4.90
C HIS A 219 -1.27 21.77 5.50
N PRO A 220 -0.95 21.74 6.80
CA PRO A 220 -0.18 22.81 7.46
C PRO A 220 1.18 23.12 6.81
N LYS A 221 1.84 22.10 6.25
CA LYS A 221 3.18 22.25 5.66
C LYS A 221 3.16 22.67 4.18
N ILE A 222 2.11 22.34 3.43
CA ILE A 222 2.07 22.58 1.97
C ILE A 222 0.98 23.54 1.52
N GLY A 223 0.11 23.99 2.45
CA GLY A 223 -1.01 24.87 2.13
C GLY A 223 -2.18 24.15 1.42
N PRO A 224 -3.01 24.91 0.68
CA PRO A 224 -4.15 24.36 -0.05
C PRO A 224 -3.72 23.58 -1.30
N PHE A 225 -4.38 22.45 -1.55
CA PHE A 225 -4.15 21.61 -2.72
C PHE A 225 -5.42 20.87 -3.14
N THR A 226 -5.42 20.27 -4.33
CA THR A 226 -6.49 19.39 -4.78
C THR A 226 -5.98 17.95 -4.81
N ALA A 227 -6.73 17.06 -4.18
CA ALA A 227 -6.50 15.62 -4.23
C ALA A 227 -7.59 14.91 -5.05
N TYR A 228 -7.26 13.78 -5.64
CA TYR A 228 -8.13 13.04 -6.55
C TYR A 228 -8.36 11.61 -6.06
N PRO A 229 -9.56 11.03 -6.26
CA PRO A 229 -9.81 9.64 -5.93
C PRO A 229 -8.78 8.70 -6.57
N ALA A 230 -8.24 7.79 -5.76
CA ALA A 230 -7.38 6.69 -6.19
C ALA A 230 -8.12 5.35 -6.07
N CYS A 231 -7.82 4.41 -6.97
CA CYS A 231 -8.59 3.18 -7.11
C CYS A 231 -8.09 2.06 -6.16
N GLY A 232 -7.77 2.40 -4.92
CA GLY A 232 -7.34 1.46 -3.89
C GLY A 232 -8.45 0.56 -3.34
N PRO A 233 -8.10 -0.42 -2.50
CA PRO A 233 -9.06 -1.30 -1.86
C PRO A 233 -9.79 -0.69 -0.66
N GLU A 234 -9.33 0.42 -0.07
CA GLU A 234 -9.86 1.02 1.15
C GLU A 234 -11.35 1.37 1.03
N PRO A 235 -11.83 2.05 -0.04
CA PRO A 235 -13.26 2.32 -0.20
C PRO A 235 -14.09 1.06 -0.44
N ILE A 236 -13.45 -0.07 -0.72
CA ILE A 236 -14.11 -1.38 -0.91
C ILE A 236 -14.22 -2.13 0.41
N THR A 237 -13.17 -2.09 1.23
CA THR A 237 -13.04 -2.94 2.41
C THR A 237 -13.53 -2.26 3.68
N LEU A 238 -13.21 -1.00 3.91
CA LEU A 238 -13.58 -0.25 5.11
C LEU A 238 -15.09 -0.22 5.37
N PRO A 239 -15.97 0.07 4.39
CA PRO A 239 -17.42 0.09 4.65
C PRO A 239 -18.00 -1.24 5.09
N ARG A 240 -17.29 -2.34 4.83
CA ARG A 240 -17.71 -3.70 5.21
C ARG A 240 -17.28 -4.08 6.62
N ASN A 241 -16.24 -3.44 7.13
CA ASN A 241 -15.56 -3.84 8.36
C ASN A 241 -15.63 -2.75 9.45
N VAL A 242 -15.78 -1.49 9.07
CA VAL A 242 -15.92 -0.34 9.99
C VAL A 242 -17.36 0.14 9.99
N ARG A 243 -18.05 -0.10 11.12
CA ARG A 243 -19.47 0.19 11.24
C ARG A 243 -19.77 1.70 11.28
N GLY A 244 -20.88 2.10 10.68
CA GLY A 244 -21.45 3.43 10.80
C GLY A 244 -20.96 4.45 9.77
N VAL A 245 -19.82 4.23 9.13
CA VAL A 245 -19.31 5.16 8.12
C VAL A 245 -20.20 5.16 6.87
N LYS A 246 -20.58 6.37 6.41
CA LYS A 246 -21.43 6.55 5.23
C LYS A 246 -20.64 6.86 3.96
N SER A 247 -19.42 7.40 4.10
CA SER A 247 -18.55 7.71 2.95
C SER A 247 -17.10 7.37 3.25
N VAL A 248 -16.42 6.71 2.31
CA VAL A 248 -15.00 6.34 2.39
C VAL A 248 -14.33 6.68 1.07
N SER A 249 -13.20 7.38 1.13
CA SER A 249 -12.40 7.73 -0.04
C SER A 249 -10.91 7.54 0.25
N LEU A 250 -10.20 6.98 -0.73
CA LEU A 250 -8.76 7.12 -0.85
C LEU A 250 -8.49 8.23 -1.84
N LEU A 251 -7.66 9.18 -1.46
CA LEU A 251 -7.27 10.31 -2.30
C LEU A 251 -5.75 10.32 -2.50
N LEU A 252 -5.33 10.80 -3.66
CA LEU A 252 -3.93 11.00 -3.96
C LEU A 252 -3.73 12.38 -4.61
N SER A 253 -2.63 13.03 -4.27
CA SER A 253 -2.16 14.25 -4.91
C SER A 253 -0.65 14.19 -5.10
N PHE A 254 -0.16 14.77 -6.17
CA PHE A 254 1.28 15.04 -6.32
C PHE A 254 1.60 16.44 -5.80
N HIS A 255 2.80 16.60 -5.28
CA HIS A 255 3.36 17.89 -4.94
C HIS A 255 4.71 18.08 -5.67
N PRO A 256 4.90 19.10 -6.50
CA PRO A 256 4.01 20.26 -6.71
C PRO A 256 2.72 19.92 -7.51
N PRO A 257 1.64 20.72 -7.34
CA PRO A 257 0.32 20.42 -7.91
C PRO A 257 0.26 20.27 -9.43
N GLN A 258 1.18 20.89 -10.17
CA GLN A 258 1.29 20.77 -11.64
C GLN A 258 1.48 19.33 -12.11
N MET A 259 2.03 18.48 -11.27
CA MET A 259 2.23 17.06 -11.57
C MET A 259 0.91 16.27 -11.64
N ASN A 260 -0.13 16.75 -10.98
CA ASN A 260 -1.47 16.18 -11.15
C ASN A 260 -1.98 16.34 -12.59
N GLU A 261 -1.65 17.46 -13.24
CA GLU A 261 -2.02 17.67 -14.65
C GLU A 261 -1.26 16.73 -15.59
N LEU A 262 0.04 16.50 -15.34
CA LEU A 262 0.80 15.50 -16.09
C LEU A 262 0.19 14.10 -15.91
N ALA A 263 -0.11 13.68 -14.67
CA ALA A 263 -0.76 12.40 -14.40
C ALA A 263 -2.12 12.29 -15.13
N ARG A 264 -2.92 13.37 -15.15
CA ARG A 264 -4.20 13.43 -15.87
C ARG A 264 -4.01 13.24 -17.37
N GLN A 265 -3.03 13.90 -17.98
CA GLN A 265 -2.74 13.77 -19.41
C GLN A 265 -2.34 12.33 -19.77
N LEU A 266 -1.48 11.70 -18.97
CA LEU A 266 -1.08 10.31 -19.16
C LEU A 266 -2.26 9.35 -18.97
N ALA A 267 -3.10 9.58 -17.97
CA ALA A 267 -4.32 8.80 -17.76
C ALA A 267 -5.28 8.85 -18.97
N ILE A 268 -5.38 10.00 -19.65
CA ILE A 268 -6.15 10.13 -20.90
C ILE A 268 -5.54 9.27 -22.00
N GLN A 269 -4.20 9.24 -22.14
CA GLN A 269 -3.54 8.41 -23.15
C GLN A 269 -3.73 6.90 -22.88
N ILE A 270 -3.67 6.49 -21.60
CA ILE A 270 -3.95 5.11 -21.21
C ILE A 270 -5.40 4.73 -21.54
N LYS A 271 -6.38 5.58 -21.18
CA LYS A 271 -7.80 5.36 -21.48
C LYS A 271 -8.09 5.28 -22.99
N ALA A 272 -7.32 6.00 -23.78
CA ALA A 272 -7.42 5.98 -25.25
C ALA A 272 -6.63 4.83 -25.90
N GLU A 273 -6.06 3.92 -25.11
CA GLU A 273 -5.21 2.79 -25.56
C GLU A 273 -4.00 3.21 -26.41
N LYS A 274 -3.54 4.46 -26.25
CA LYS A 274 -2.38 5.01 -26.96
C LYS A 274 -1.07 4.79 -26.21
N MET A 275 -1.16 4.38 -24.96
CA MET A 275 -0.02 4.17 -24.06
C MET A 275 -0.38 3.11 -23.02
N THR A 276 0.55 2.23 -22.70
CA THR A 276 0.42 1.28 -21.59
C THR A 276 0.66 1.97 -20.25
N THR A 277 0.19 1.39 -19.16
CA THR A 277 0.45 1.88 -17.81
C THR A 277 1.95 1.98 -17.49
N LYS A 278 2.75 1.04 -18.00
CA LYS A 278 4.19 1.05 -17.84
C LYS A 278 4.86 2.20 -18.60
N GLU A 279 4.50 2.42 -19.86
CA GLU A 279 5.01 3.55 -20.65
C GLU A 279 4.63 4.89 -20.02
N ALA A 280 3.40 5.00 -19.51
CA ALA A 280 2.95 6.19 -18.81
C ALA A 280 3.74 6.45 -17.52
N ALA A 281 4.03 5.42 -16.74
CA ALA A 281 4.83 5.53 -15.53
C ALA A 281 6.26 6.00 -15.85
N LEU A 282 6.89 5.43 -16.89
CA LEU A 282 8.21 5.86 -17.35
C LEU A 282 8.18 7.32 -17.83
N SER A 283 7.20 7.69 -18.65
CA SER A 283 7.02 9.06 -19.14
C SER A 283 6.80 10.06 -18.02
N PHE A 284 6.02 9.69 -16.98
CA PHE A 284 5.82 10.54 -15.81
C PHE A 284 7.14 10.82 -15.09
N ILE A 285 7.93 9.78 -14.80
CA ILE A 285 9.22 9.89 -14.11
C ILE A 285 10.22 10.70 -14.93
N GLU A 286 10.30 10.44 -16.23
CA GLU A 286 11.20 11.17 -17.14
C GLU A 286 10.85 12.66 -17.21
N THR A 287 9.56 12.98 -17.34
CA THR A 287 9.10 14.36 -17.39
C THR A 287 9.29 15.07 -16.06
N ALA A 288 8.99 14.40 -14.95
CA ALA A 288 9.25 14.91 -13.61
C ALA A 288 10.73 15.23 -13.39
N GLY A 289 11.61 14.39 -13.94
CA GLY A 289 13.06 14.51 -13.78
C GLY A 289 13.73 15.51 -14.73
N SER A 290 13.23 15.64 -15.95
CA SER A 290 13.89 16.44 -17.00
C SER A 290 13.73 17.95 -16.84
N ASP A 291 12.69 18.43 -16.13
CA ASP A 291 12.39 19.86 -16.00
C ASP A 291 12.23 20.28 -14.52
N ARG A 292 13.17 19.82 -13.70
CA ARG A 292 13.19 20.06 -12.26
C ARG A 292 12.97 21.54 -11.89
N ASN A 293 13.62 22.45 -12.59
CA ASN A 293 13.55 23.88 -12.30
C ASN A 293 12.16 24.46 -12.59
N ARG A 294 11.45 23.94 -13.60
CA ARG A 294 10.09 24.34 -13.92
C ARG A 294 9.12 23.97 -12.81
N TRP A 295 9.24 22.77 -12.25
CA TRP A 295 8.35 22.28 -11.21
C TRP A 295 8.65 22.87 -9.83
N LEU A 296 9.94 23.07 -9.50
CA LEU A 296 10.38 23.62 -8.21
C LEU A 296 10.29 25.14 -8.14
N SER A 297 10.28 25.86 -9.26
CA SER A 297 10.20 27.33 -9.27
C SER A 297 8.85 27.87 -8.76
N THR A 298 7.84 27.02 -8.66
CA THR A 298 6.49 27.39 -8.22
C THR A 298 6.20 27.02 -6.76
N THR A 299 7.12 26.35 -6.08
CA THR A 299 6.96 25.93 -4.68
C THR A 299 8.04 26.53 -3.81
N THR A 300 7.65 27.16 -2.72
CA THR A 300 8.55 27.82 -1.79
C THR A 300 9.37 26.84 -0.96
N GLU A 301 8.86 25.65 -0.68
CA GLU A 301 9.58 24.54 -0.05
C GLU A 301 8.86 23.21 -0.38
N VAL A 302 9.64 22.19 -0.69
CA VAL A 302 9.12 20.83 -0.79
C VAL A 302 9.41 20.16 0.54
N PRO A 303 8.40 19.71 1.28
CA PRO A 303 8.63 19.05 2.57
C PRO A 303 9.58 17.87 2.40
N GLU A 304 10.57 17.75 3.29
CA GLU A 304 11.43 16.55 3.32
C GLU A 304 10.63 15.29 3.65
N ASP A 305 9.50 15.48 4.33
CA ASP A 305 8.61 14.45 4.82
C ASP A 305 7.39 14.33 3.93
N TRP A 306 6.95 13.09 3.70
CA TRP A 306 5.72 12.78 2.97
C TRP A 306 4.51 13.10 3.86
N PRO A 307 3.71 14.12 3.53
CA PRO A 307 2.50 14.38 4.29
C PRO A 307 1.49 13.25 4.02
N TYR A 308 0.95 12.67 5.07
CA TYR A 308 -0.10 11.67 4.98
C TYR A 308 -1.24 12.03 5.90
N LEU A 309 -2.39 12.30 5.32
CA LEU A 309 -3.51 12.89 6.01
C LEU A 309 -4.69 11.92 6.07
N VAL A 310 -5.23 11.69 7.25
CA VAL A 310 -6.52 11.04 7.43
C VAL A 310 -7.50 12.03 8.05
N ILE A 311 -8.69 12.14 7.46
CA ILE A 311 -9.75 13.03 7.97
C ILE A 311 -11.01 12.21 8.14
N ALA A 312 -11.57 12.22 9.37
CA ALA A 312 -12.89 11.70 9.66
C ALA A 312 -13.82 12.85 10.06
N GLN A 313 -15.06 12.83 9.60
CA GLN A 313 -16.09 13.80 9.95
C GLN A 313 -17.33 13.09 10.46
N GLY A 314 -18.02 13.73 11.40
CA GLY A 314 -19.22 13.19 11.99
C GLY A 314 -19.55 13.86 13.32
N VAL A 315 -20.19 13.14 14.23
CA VAL A 315 -20.66 13.68 15.51
C VAL A 315 -19.77 13.19 16.66
N LYS A 316 -19.42 14.10 17.57
CA LYS A 316 -18.84 13.80 18.87
C LYS A 316 -19.44 14.71 19.94
N ASN A 317 -19.93 14.10 21.02
CA ASN A 317 -20.58 14.82 22.12
C ASN A 317 -21.72 15.77 21.63
N GLY A 318 -22.51 15.33 20.65
CA GLY A 318 -23.61 16.09 20.06
C GLY A 318 -23.22 17.22 19.11
N HIS A 319 -21.95 17.38 18.79
CA HIS A 319 -21.45 18.41 17.87
C HIS A 319 -20.89 17.81 16.58
N GLN A 320 -21.10 18.48 15.47
CA GLN A 320 -20.39 18.18 14.22
C GLN A 320 -18.92 18.51 14.38
N VAL A 321 -18.07 17.53 14.07
CA VAL A 321 -16.62 17.64 14.23
C VAL A 321 -15.86 17.08 13.03
N ARG A 322 -14.64 17.58 12.88
CA ARG A 322 -13.59 17.01 12.03
C ARG A 322 -12.47 16.51 12.92
N TYR A 323 -12.14 15.25 12.78
CA TYR A 323 -10.94 14.65 13.36
C TYR A 323 -9.90 14.47 12.27
N THR A 324 -8.74 15.08 12.45
CA THR A 324 -7.64 15.03 11.51
C THR A 324 -6.46 14.31 12.15
N LEU A 325 -5.84 13.42 11.40
CA LEU A 325 -4.67 12.66 11.76
C LEU A 325 -3.61 12.93 10.69
N ASP A 326 -2.48 13.53 11.08
CA ASP A 326 -1.29 13.77 10.25
C ASP A 326 -0.20 12.80 10.69
N ALA A 327 0.11 11.80 9.86
CA ALA A 327 1.02 10.74 10.25
C ALA A 327 2.49 11.19 10.14
N SER A 328 3.28 10.88 11.16
CA SER A 328 4.72 11.09 11.14
C SER A 328 5.39 10.13 10.15
N PRO A 329 6.19 10.61 9.18
CA PRO A 329 6.72 9.77 8.11
C PRO A 329 7.79 8.77 8.55
N ASP A 330 8.38 8.95 9.72
CA ASP A 330 9.51 8.17 10.22
C ASP A 330 9.20 6.69 10.49
N TRP A 331 7.93 6.31 10.59
CA TRP A 331 7.51 4.91 10.78
C TRP A 331 6.69 4.36 9.60
N LEU A 332 6.30 5.22 8.67
CA LEU A 332 5.55 4.82 7.49
C LEU A 332 6.47 4.07 6.50
N SER A 333 6.12 2.83 6.23
CA SER A 333 6.84 2.00 5.26
C SER A 333 5.94 0.85 4.80
N THR A 334 6.22 0.27 3.65
CA THR A 334 5.46 -0.90 3.16
C THR A 334 5.97 -2.21 3.77
N GLY A 335 7.27 -2.33 3.97
CA GLY A 335 7.86 -3.57 4.50
C GLY A 335 7.65 -3.78 6.01
N GLY A 336 7.51 -2.70 6.78
CA GLY A 336 7.28 -2.77 8.23
C GLY A 336 5.98 -3.46 8.63
N PRO A 337 4.82 -2.97 8.18
CA PRO A 337 3.53 -3.59 8.47
C PRO A 337 3.41 -5.00 7.88
N LEU A 338 3.96 -5.24 6.67
CA LEU A 338 3.99 -6.57 6.07
C LEU A 338 4.75 -7.58 6.96
N TYR A 339 5.94 -7.19 7.44
CA TYR A 339 6.71 -8.00 8.39
C TYR A 339 5.93 -8.23 9.69
N THR A 340 5.38 -7.18 10.29
CA THR A 340 4.66 -7.27 11.57
C THR A 340 3.45 -8.19 11.47
N ALA A 341 2.62 -8.03 10.43
CA ALA A 341 1.47 -8.90 10.17
C ALA A 341 1.90 -10.35 9.89
N GLY A 342 2.96 -10.55 9.11
CA GLY A 342 3.55 -11.87 8.87
C GLY A 342 3.99 -12.56 10.16
N MET A 343 4.65 -11.85 11.07
CA MET A 343 5.03 -12.37 12.38
C MET A 343 3.82 -12.65 13.28
N MET A 344 2.74 -11.85 13.19
CA MET A 344 1.51 -12.15 13.92
C MET A 344 0.85 -13.45 13.45
N LEU A 345 0.85 -13.71 12.13
CA LEU A 345 0.39 -14.98 11.56
C LEU A 345 1.26 -16.16 12.03
N LEU A 346 2.58 -16.03 11.94
CA LEU A 346 3.53 -17.05 12.37
C LEU A 346 3.41 -17.41 13.85
N ASN A 347 3.14 -16.44 14.71
CA ASN A 347 3.01 -16.60 16.14
C ASN A 347 1.58 -16.96 16.60
N GLY A 348 0.64 -17.19 15.66
CA GLY A 348 -0.74 -17.57 15.96
C GLY A 348 -1.53 -16.50 16.71
N ARG A 349 -1.15 -15.22 16.56
CA ARG A 349 -1.86 -14.08 17.17
C ARG A 349 -3.16 -13.74 16.42
N ILE A 350 -3.26 -14.15 15.16
CA ILE A 350 -4.47 -14.07 14.34
C ILE A 350 -5.01 -15.49 14.18
N LYS A 351 -6.17 -15.75 14.76
CA LYS A 351 -6.75 -17.10 14.86
C LYS A 351 -7.86 -17.36 13.84
N GLU A 352 -8.44 -16.31 13.31
CA GLU A 352 -9.54 -16.39 12.34
C GLU A 352 -9.01 -16.90 11.02
N GLN A 353 -9.69 -17.91 10.47
CA GLN A 353 -9.41 -18.46 9.13
C GLN A 353 -10.21 -17.69 8.08
N GLY A 354 -9.58 -17.44 6.94
CA GLY A 354 -10.20 -16.74 5.82
C GLY A 354 -9.29 -15.68 5.21
N ILE A 355 -9.88 -14.78 4.44
CA ILE A 355 -9.20 -13.66 3.78
C ILE A 355 -9.71 -12.35 4.38
N PHE A 356 -8.80 -11.56 4.88
CA PHE A 356 -9.09 -10.33 5.60
C PHE A 356 -8.30 -9.14 5.03
N PRO A 357 -8.93 -7.98 4.88
CA PRO A 357 -8.20 -6.71 4.85
C PRO A 357 -7.71 -6.37 6.26
N PRO A 358 -6.74 -5.46 6.42
CA PRO A 358 -6.11 -5.14 7.72
C PRO A 358 -7.11 -4.78 8.81
N GLU A 359 -8.07 -3.91 8.54
CA GLU A 359 -9.06 -3.41 9.49
C GLU A 359 -10.07 -4.46 9.96
N ALA A 360 -10.11 -5.62 9.30
CA ALA A 360 -10.99 -6.72 9.68
C ALA A 360 -10.39 -7.67 10.72
N CYS A 361 -9.06 -7.69 10.88
CA CYS A 361 -8.38 -8.67 11.73
C CYS A 361 -7.28 -8.08 12.64
N LEU A 362 -6.98 -6.80 12.50
CA LEU A 362 -5.96 -6.11 13.29
C LEU A 362 -6.60 -5.00 14.13
N ASP A 363 -6.17 -4.88 15.40
CA ASP A 363 -6.54 -3.71 16.20
C ASP A 363 -5.65 -2.53 15.79
N PRO A 364 -6.24 -1.41 15.32
CA PRO A 364 -5.49 -0.36 14.66
C PRO A 364 -4.33 0.20 15.47
N LEU A 365 -4.59 0.76 16.65
CA LEU A 365 -3.56 1.46 17.40
C LEU A 365 -2.45 0.55 17.92
N PRO A 366 -2.73 -0.60 18.56
CA PRO A 366 -1.70 -1.55 18.98
C PRO A 366 -0.85 -2.06 17.82
N PHE A 367 -1.44 -2.35 16.66
CA PHE A 367 -0.69 -2.79 15.49
C PHE A 367 0.25 -1.69 14.99
N MET A 368 -0.24 -0.46 14.83
CA MET A 368 0.58 0.67 14.38
C MET A 368 1.74 0.98 15.36
N GLN A 369 1.48 0.87 16.66
CA GLN A 369 2.54 1.00 17.68
C GLN A 369 3.60 -0.11 17.56
N GLU A 370 3.20 -1.34 17.29
CA GLU A 370 4.12 -2.45 17.07
C GLU A 370 4.96 -2.23 15.81
N VAL A 371 4.35 -1.80 14.70
CA VAL A 371 5.08 -1.44 13.47
C VAL A 371 6.12 -0.35 13.74
N ALA A 372 5.74 0.71 14.42
CA ALA A 372 6.63 1.82 14.74
C ALA A 372 7.77 1.42 15.70
N SER A 373 7.50 0.50 16.64
CA SER A 373 8.53 -0.02 17.57
C SER A 373 9.58 -0.88 16.86
N ASN A 374 9.26 -1.43 15.70
CA ASN A 374 10.17 -2.22 14.86
C ASN A 374 11.03 -1.35 13.92
N VAL A 375 10.91 -0.03 13.98
CA VAL A 375 11.75 0.88 13.20
C VAL A 375 13.08 1.11 13.96
N PRO A 376 14.23 0.75 13.37
CA PRO A 376 15.52 0.91 14.04
C PRO A 376 15.79 2.36 14.46
N GLY A 377 16.16 2.55 15.73
CA GLY A 377 16.53 3.87 16.27
C GLY A 377 15.35 4.83 16.55
N ARG A 378 14.11 4.43 16.26
CA ARG A 378 12.95 5.26 16.57
C ARG A 378 12.68 5.28 18.09
N PRO A 379 12.59 6.46 18.73
CA PRO A 379 12.21 6.55 20.13
C PRO A 379 10.81 6.00 20.38
N LYS A 380 10.62 5.19 21.40
CA LYS A 380 9.32 4.56 21.72
C LYS A 380 8.25 5.58 22.10
N GLU A 381 8.66 6.67 22.74
CA GLU A 381 7.80 7.78 23.18
C GLU A 381 7.37 8.73 22.06
N LYS A 382 7.98 8.60 20.88
CA LYS A 382 7.62 9.45 19.74
C LYS A 382 6.21 9.13 19.26
N ARG A 383 5.36 10.16 19.14
CA ARG A 383 3.98 10.01 18.65
C ARG A 383 3.95 9.44 17.25
N LEU A 384 2.90 8.70 16.94
CA LEU A 384 2.66 8.18 15.59
C LEU A 384 2.10 9.26 14.67
N PHE A 385 1.28 10.13 15.24
CA PHE A 385 0.54 11.16 14.51
C PHE A 385 0.39 12.44 15.33
N ASP A 386 0.19 13.53 14.62
CA ASP A 386 -0.41 14.75 15.17
C ASP A 386 -1.92 14.69 14.95
N GLU A 387 -2.67 14.75 16.05
CA GLU A 387 -4.12 14.60 16.06
C GLU A 387 -4.79 15.92 16.39
N ARG A 388 -5.88 16.24 15.67
CA ARG A 388 -6.70 17.44 15.91
C ARG A 388 -8.17 17.10 15.84
N LEU A 389 -8.92 17.64 16.78
CA LEU A 389 -10.38 17.60 16.79
C LEU A 389 -10.91 19.03 16.72
N GLU A 390 -11.63 19.35 15.67
CA GLU A 390 -12.17 20.67 15.41
C GLU A 390 -13.69 20.59 15.33
N ARG A 391 -14.40 21.52 15.97
CA ARG A 391 -15.86 21.67 15.77
C ARG A 391 -16.09 22.32 14.41
N LEU A 392 -17.06 21.79 13.70
CA LEU A 392 -17.59 22.38 12.48
C LEU A 392 -18.77 23.26 12.87
N GLU A 393 -18.77 24.52 12.42
CA GLU A 393 -19.86 25.45 12.65
C GLU A 393 -21.12 25.05 11.87
#